data_ff4084f552066b037a5185c15bb9f8ef
#
_entry.id   ff4084f552066b037a5185c15bb9f8ef
#
_cell.length_a   1.000
_cell.length_b   1.000
_cell.length_c   1.000
_cell.angle_alpha   90.00
_cell.angle_beta   90.00
_cell.angle_gamma   90.00
#
_symmetry.space_group_name_H-M   'P 1'
#
loop_
_entity.id
_entity.type
_entity.pdbx_description
1 polymer ?
#
loop_
_entity_poly.entity_id
_entity_poly.type
_entity_poly.pdbx_seq_one_letter_code
_entity_poly.pdbx_strand_id
1 'polypeptide(L)'
;MSTTVGRFDNWNTECEEYVNTQIALEYWASLQYHAISSYFSHHDVGLENIAKYFNKCSLEEREHADKLVEYQNKRGGRVVIGDVTNINNTFYDSNAESSNVLQAFELALEMEQKVYKSLLQLHSLGEKHSDAALTDFIEGEYLTEQIDGINELSNYVSQLRLIGNNGSGLWIFNKEFEV
;
A
#
# COMPACT_ATOMS: atom_id res chain seq x y z
N MET A 1 -27.51 13.79 18.93
CA MET A 1 -27.95 13.39 17.58
C MET A 1 -27.04 14.06 16.57
N SER A 2 -26.40 13.29 15.68
CA SER A 2 -25.57 13.88 14.61
C SER A 2 -26.48 14.67 13.68
N THR A 3 -26.17 15.94 13.48
CA THR A 3 -26.92 16.84 12.58
C THR A 3 -26.39 16.81 11.14
N THR A 4 -25.67 15.75 10.76
CA THR A 4 -25.09 15.64 9.43
C THR A 4 -26.17 15.25 8.44
N VAL A 5 -26.47 16.16 7.51
CA VAL A 5 -27.40 15.89 6.41
C VAL A 5 -26.82 14.76 5.55
N GLY A 6 -27.62 13.68 5.38
CA GLY A 6 -27.23 12.56 4.50
C GLY A 6 -26.37 11.46 5.14
N ARG A 7 -26.15 11.48 6.48
CA ARG A 7 -25.54 10.34 7.15
C ARG A 7 -26.46 9.13 7.08
N PHE A 8 -25.95 8.00 6.63
CA PHE A 8 -26.69 6.75 6.57
C PHE A 8 -26.88 6.17 7.98
N ASP A 9 -28.09 5.70 8.29
CA ASP A 9 -28.45 5.19 9.62
C ASP A 9 -27.60 3.97 10.04
N ASN A 10 -27.19 3.15 9.06
CA ASN A 10 -26.34 1.99 9.29
C ASN A 10 -24.83 2.30 9.21
N TRP A 11 -24.43 3.58 9.06
CA TRP A 11 -23.03 3.97 9.10
C TRP A 11 -22.53 4.03 10.54
N ASN A 12 -21.94 2.93 10.99
CA ASN A 12 -21.48 2.79 12.37
C ASN A 12 -20.20 3.60 12.62
N THR A 13 -20.11 4.19 13.83
CA THR A 13 -18.93 5.00 14.22
C THR A 13 -17.64 4.18 14.23
N GLU A 14 -17.69 2.91 14.64
CA GLU A 14 -16.52 2.03 14.62
C GLU A 14 -16.00 1.79 13.19
N CYS A 15 -16.91 1.61 12.23
CA CYS A 15 -16.55 1.52 10.80
C CYS A 15 -15.95 2.85 10.27
N GLU A 16 -16.57 3.98 10.62
CA GLU A 16 -16.11 5.31 10.25
C GLU A 16 -14.69 5.60 10.75
N GLU A 17 -14.43 5.29 12.02
CA GLU A 17 -13.10 5.46 12.64
C GLU A 17 -12.04 4.55 11.98
N TYR A 18 -12.43 3.31 11.66
CA TYR A 18 -11.51 2.39 11.02
C TYR A 18 -11.24 2.74 9.56
N VAL A 19 -12.22 3.26 8.81
CA VAL A 19 -12.00 3.81 7.47
C VAL A 19 -10.99 4.96 7.53
N ASN A 20 -11.05 5.84 8.51
CA ASN A 20 -10.06 6.90 8.70
C ASN A 20 -8.66 6.33 9.01
N THR A 21 -8.58 5.25 9.76
CA THR A 21 -7.32 4.53 10.02
C THR A 21 -6.75 3.94 8.72
N GLN A 22 -7.59 3.33 7.89
CA GLN A 22 -7.19 2.78 6.60
C GLN A 22 -6.72 3.88 5.64
N ILE A 23 -7.43 5.01 5.56
CA ILE A 23 -7.00 6.18 4.76
C ILE A 23 -5.57 6.61 5.14
N ALA A 24 -5.28 6.71 6.43
CA ALA A 24 -3.94 7.07 6.90
C ALA A 24 -2.88 6.01 6.55
N LEU A 25 -3.26 4.73 6.56
CA LEU A 25 -2.38 3.62 6.19
C LEU A 25 -2.04 3.62 4.70
N GLU A 26 -3.02 3.88 3.81
CA GLU A 26 -2.77 4.01 2.36
C GLU A 26 -1.87 5.22 2.05
N TYR A 27 -2.11 6.37 2.69
CA TYR A 27 -1.19 7.51 2.54
C TYR A 27 0.21 7.20 3.05
N TRP A 28 0.34 6.44 4.13
CA TRP A 28 1.64 5.98 4.62
C TRP A 28 2.32 5.07 3.60
N ALA A 29 1.62 4.10 3.02
CA ALA A 29 2.14 3.21 1.99
C ALA A 29 2.58 3.99 0.75
N SER A 30 1.75 4.93 0.28
CA SER A 30 2.08 5.83 -0.82
C SER A 30 3.40 6.58 -0.58
N LEU A 31 3.57 7.19 0.58
CA LEU A 31 4.79 7.93 0.91
C LEU A 31 6.01 7.01 1.07
N GLN A 32 5.84 5.81 1.61
CA GLN A 32 6.91 4.84 1.71
C GLN A 32 7.37 4.36 0.33
N TYR A 33 6.46 4.05 -0.58
CA TYR A 33 6.78 3.73 -1.97
C TYR A 33 7.46 4.90 -2.69
N HIS A 34 7.03 6.13 -2.43
CA HIS A 34 7.68 7.32 -2.98
C HIS A 34 9.13 7.47 -2.49
N ALA A 35 9.39 7.18 -1.21
CA ALA A 35 10.75 7.21 -0.65
C ALA A 35 11.64 6.14 -1.30
N ILE A 36 11.12 4.92 -1.54
CA ILE A 36 11.84 3.85 -2.24
C ILE A 36 12.12 4.26 -3.69
N SER A 37 11.14 4.80 -4.40
CA SER A 37 11.29 5.31 -5.76
C SER A 37 12.38 6.38 -5.86
N SER A 38 12.36 7.35 -4.94
CA SER A 38 13.37 8.42 -4.87
C SER A 38 14.78 7.87 -4.68
N TYR A 39 14.95 6.83 -3.86
CA TYR A 39 16.24 6.17 -3.67
C TYR A 39 16.78 5.56 -4.97
N PHE A 40 15.95 4.80 -5.70
CA PHE A 40 16.37 4.14 -6.94
C PHE A 40 16.59 5.09 -8.11
N SER A 41 15.95 6.25 -8.12
CA SER A 41 16.18 7.30 -9.13
C SER A 41 17.42 8.15 -8.85
N HIS A 42 18.03 8.04 -7.66
CA HIS A 42 19.23 8.79 -7.34
C HIS A 42 20.41 8.35 -8.23
N HIS A 43 21.22 9.30 -8.71
CA HIS A 43 22.29 9.05 -9.66
C HIS A 43 23.35 8.03 -9.20
N ASP A 44 23.55 7.87 -7.89
CA ASP A 44 24.47 6.87 -7.33
C ASP A 44 23.91 5.43 -7.38
N VAL A 45 22.60 5.27 -7.63
CA VAL A 45 21.91 3.98 -7.73
C VAL A 45 21.53 3.66 -9.17
N GLY A 46 20.82 4.57 -9.86
CA GLY A 46 20.57 4.55 -11.29
C GLY A 46 19.73 3.38 -11.79
N LEU A 47 18.77 2.90 -11.01
CA LEU A 47 17.85 1.81 -11.39
C LEU A 47 16.47 2.37 -11.76
N GLU A 48 16.42 3.09 -12.87
CA GLU A 48 15.27 3.89 -13.29
C GLU A 48 13.96 3.12 -13.46
N ASN A 49 13.97 1.87 -13.95
CA ASN A 49 12.73 1.13 -14.14
C ASN A 49 12.16 0.64 -12.80
N ILE A 50 13.03 0.25 -11.87
CA ILE A 50 12.63 -0.06 -10.49
C ILE A 50 12.07 1.20 -9.81
N ALA A 51 12.71 2.38 -10.01
CA ALA A 51 12.20 3.64 -9.50
C ALA A 51 10.80 3.96 -10.04
N LYS A 52 10.57 3.77 -11.33
CA LYS A 52 9.25 3.97 -11.96
C LYS A 52 8.19 3.02 -11.40
N TYR A 53 8.54 1.75 -11.21
CA TYR A 53 7.64 0.78 -10.60
C TYR A 53 7.16 1.24 -9.21
N PHE A 54 8.08 1.58 -8.32
CA PHE A 54 7.72 2.06 -6.98
C PHE A 54 7.00 3.41 -7.01
N ASN A 55 7.27 4.27 -8.00
CA ASN A 55 6.49 5.48 -8.19
C ASN A 55 5.04 5.17 -8.61
N LYS A 56 4.84 4.18 -9.48
CA LYS A 56 3.51 3.71 -9.86
C LYS A 56 2.77 3.17 -8.65
N CYS A 57 3.38 2.29 -7.85
CA CYS A 57 2.79 1.80 -6.60
C CYS A 57 2.42 2.96 -5.66
N SER A 58 3.29 3.98 -5.54
CA SER A 58 2.98 5.17 -4.73
C SER A 58 1.72 5.90 -5.18
N LEU A 59 1.48 6.00 -6.48
CA LEU A 59 0.28 6.64 -7.04
C LEU A 59 -0.95 5.76 -6.84
N GLU A 60 -0.84 4.45 -7.00
CA GLU A 60 -1.91 3.48 -6.76
C GLU A 60 -2.38 3.54 -5.30
N GLU A 61 -1.47 3.55 -4.33
CA GLU A 61 -1.82 3.71 -2.91
C GLU A 61 -2.51 5.05 -2.62
N ARG A 62 -2.11 6.11 -3.33
CA ARG A 62 -2.79 7.39 -3.25
C ARG A 62 -4.23 7.31 -3.74
N GLU A 63 -4.46 6.62 -4.86
CA GLU A 63 -5.81 6.39 -5.39
C GLU A 63 -6.65 5.54 -4.44
N HIS A 64 -6.07 4.55 -3.77
CA HIS A 64 -6.75 3.76 -2.73
C HIS A 64 -7.21 4.65 -1.57
N ALA A 65 -6.34 5.52 -1.06
CA ALA A 65 -6.73 6.49 -0.04
C ALA A 65 -7.89 7.40 -0.51
N ASP A 66 -7.82 7.91 -1.73
CA ASP A 66 -8.83 8.82 -2.29
C ASP A 66 -10.18 8.11 -2.49
N LYS A 67 -10.21 6.83 -2.90
CA LYS A 67 -11.44 6.00 -2.95
C LYS A 67 -12.09 5.86 -1.57
N LEU A 68 -11.31 5.60 -0.52
CA LEU A 68 -11.82 5.52 0.86
C LEU A 68 -12.37 6.88 1.34
N VAL A 69 -11.68 7.98 1.02
CA VAL A 69 -12.14 9.34 1.32
C VAL A 69 -13.49 9.61 0.67
N GLU A 70 -13.64 9.24 -0.61
CA GLU A 70 -14.89 9.39 -1.33
C GLU A 70 -16.02 8.54 -0.72
N TYR A 71 -15.72 7.28 -0.40
CA TYR A 71 -16.66 6.37 0.25
C TYR A 71 -17.12 6.90 1.61
N GLN A 72 -16.20 7.33 2.48
CA GLN A 72 -16.49 7.93 3.77
C GLN A 72 -17.44 9.11 3.66
N ASN A 73 -17.16 10.02 2.72
CA ASN A 73 -17.99 11.19 2.46
C ASN A 73 -19.40 10.79 1.95
N LYS A 74 -19.49 9.82 1.03
CA LYS A 74 -20.78 9.31 0.51
C LYS A 74 -21.65 8.70 1.61
N ARG A 75 -21.04 8.05 2.61
CA ARG A 75 -21.75 7.47 3.75
C ARG A 75 -22.16 8.53 4.80
N GLY A 76 -21.76 9.79 4.62
CA GLY A 76 -22.01 10.88 5.56
C GLY A 76 -21.17 10.82 6.82
N GLY A 77 -20.05 10.09 6.77
CA GLY A 77 -18.99 10.11 7.77
C GLY A 77 -18.06 11.33 7.61
N ARG A 78 -17.17 11.52 8.54
CA ARG A 78 -16.15 12.57 8.50
C ARG A 78 -14.78 11.97 8.23
N VAL A 79 -14.12 12.48 7.20
CA VAL A 79 -12.73 12.15 6.93
C VAL A 79 -11.84 12.87 7.96
N VAL A 80 -11.05 12.09 8.66
CA VAL A 80 -10.00 12.57 9.59
C VAL A 80 -8.72 11.86 9.20
N ILE A 81 -7.83 12.57 8.53
CA ILE A 81 -6.52 12.03 8.16
C ILE A 81 -5.62 12.14 9.39
N GLY A 82 -5.22 10.98 9.91
CA GLY A 82 -4.29 10.89 11.02
C GLY A 82 -2.86 11.27 10.64
N ASP A 83 -1.98 11.28 11.63
CA ASP A 83 -0.55 11.55 11.41
C ASP A 83 0.08 10.42 10.56
N VAL A 84 0.70 10.80 9.46
CA VAL A 84 1.50 9.91 8.64
C VAL A 84 2.97 10.06 9.04
N THR A 85 3.45 9.14 9.83
CA THR A 85 4.80 9.18 10.42
C THR A 85 5.59 7.90 10.15
N ASN A 86 6.87 7.89 10.53
CA ASN A 86 7.73 6.70 10.46
C ASN A 86 7.96 6.17 9.03
N ILE A 87 8.13 7.08 8.06
CA ILE A 87 8.62 6.68 6.74
C ILE A 87 10.06 6.20 6.89
N ASN A 88 10.32 4.96 6.47
CA ASN A 88 11.65 4.38 6.50
C ASN A 88 12.45 4.85 5.28
N ASN A 89 13.29 5.86 5.47
CA ASN A 89 14.18 6.39 4.42
C ASN A 89 15.50 5.61 4.32
N THR A 90 15.79 4.73 5.28
CA THR A 90 16.98 3.88 5.34
C THR A 90 16.56 2.41 5.38
N PHE A 91 15.70 2.02 4.44
CA PHE A 91 15.12 0.68 4.37
C PHE A 91 16.11 -0.42 3.99
N TYR A 92 17.32 -0.06 3.62
CA TYR A 92 18.38 -0.99 3.23
C TYR A 92 19.56 -0.93 4.23
N ASP A 93 20.18 -2.06 4.42
CA ASP A 93 21.46 -2.18 5.13
C ASP A 93 22.56 -2.47 4.09
N SER A 94 23.49 -1.53 3.92
CA SER A 94 24.62 -1.68 2.98
C SER A 94 25.61 -2.75 3.38
N ASN A 95 25.58 -3.23 4.62
CA ASN A 95 26.40 -4.33 5.10
C ASN A 95 25.72 -5.70 5.00
N ALA A 96 24.43 -5.73 4.59
CA ALA A 96 23.72 -6.99 4.39
C ALA A 96 24.29 -7.78 3.21
N GLU A 97 24.17 -9.10 3.26
CA GLU A 97 24.53 -9.98 2.15
C GLU A 97 23.55 -9.85 0.98
N SER A 98 22.31 -9.38 1.24
CA SER A 98 21.28 -9.14 0.25
C SER A 98 21.44 -7.77 -0.43
N SER A 99 20.99 -7.68 -1.69
CA SER A 99 20.98 -6.42 -2.43
C SER A 99 19.97 -5.42 -1.86
N ASN A 100 20.23 -4.12 -2.02
CA ASN A 100 19.27 -3.07 -1.71
C ASN A 100 17.95 -3.22 -2.50
N VAL A 101 18.02 -3.79 -3.71
CA VAL A 101 16.84 -4.12 -4.51
C VAL A 101 16.00 -5.18 -3.81
N LEU A 102 16.60 -6.29 -3.37
CA LEU A 102 15.87 -7.34 -2.64
C LEU A 102 15.25 -6.78 -1.35
N GLN A 103 15.99 -6.00 -0.58
CA GLN A 103 15.50 -5.39 0.66
C GLN A 103 14.30 -4.47 0.42
N ALA A 104 14.29 -3.71 -0.68
CA ALA A 104 13.17 -2.86 -1.06
C ALA A 104 11.91 -3.67 -1.40
N PHE A 105 12.06 -4.76 -2.16
CA PHE A 105 10.92 -5.62 -2.52
C PHE A 105 10.41 -6.44 -1.32
N GLU A 106 11.28 -6.84 -0.40
CA GLU A 106 10.87 -7.47 0.86
C GLU A 106 10.09 -6.49 1.74
N LEU A 107 10.52 -5.24 1.85
CA LEU A 107 9.77 -4.19 2.55
C LEU A 107 8.41 -3.96 1.90
N ALA A 108 8.35 -3.87 0.57
CA ALA A 108 7.10 -3.72 -0.16
C ALA A 108 6.13 -4.86 0.14
N LEU A 109 6.61 -6.11 0.11
CA LEU A 109 5.80 -7.29 0.43
C LEU A 109 5.25 -7.23 1.88
N GLU A 110 6.06 -6.82 2.85
CA GLU A 110 5.63 -6.64 4.24
C GLU A 110 4.55 -5.54 4.36
N MET A 111 4.70 -4.46 3.60
CA MET A 111 3.73 -3.36 3.56
C MET A 111 2.39 -3.83 3.03
N GLU A 112 2.36 -4.51 1.88
CA GLU A 112 1.13 -5.03 1.29
C GLU A 112 0.43 -6.03 2.21
N GLN A 113 1.18 -6.92 2.85
CA GLN A 113 0.62 -7.83 3.84
C GLN A 113 0.01 -7.12 5.05
N LYS A 114 0.56 -5.97 5.44
CA LYS A 114 0.03 -5.14 6.52
C LYS A 114 -1.25 -4.45 6.09
N VAL A 115 -1.28 -3.86 4.89
CA VAL A 115 -2.47 -3.24 4.29
C VAL A 115 -3.59 -4.27 4.16
N TYR A 116 -3.30 -5.44 3.59
CA TYR A 116 -4.26 -6.53 3.45
C TYR A 116 -4.88 -6.95 4.79
N LYS A 117 -4.07 -7.12 5.83
CA LYS A 117 -4.57 -7.45 7.18
C LYS A 117 -5.51 -6.37 7.73
N SER A 118 -5.20 -5.11 7.49
CA SER A 118 -6.04 -3.99 7.90
C SER A 118 -7.37 -3.97 7.14
N LEU A 119 -7.35 -4.22 5.83
CA LEU A 119 -8.57 -4.34 5.02
C LEU A 119 -9.47 -5.49 5.48
N LEU A 120 -8.91 -6.64 5.85
CA LEU A 120 -9.67 -7.76 6.44
C LEU A 120 -10.31 -7.40 7.79
N GLN A 121 -9.65 -6.57 8.60
CA GLN A 121 -10.23 -6.07 9.84
C GLN A 121 -11.39 -5.11 9.56
N LEU A 122 -11.24 -4.22 8.60
CA LEU A 122 -12.32 -3.32 8.17
C LEU A 122 -13.51 -4.10 7.60
N HIS A 123 -13.26 -5.14 6.80
CA HIS A 123 -14.28 -6.05 6.30
C HIS A 123 -15.05 -6.72 7.46
N SER A 124 -14.32 -7.27 8.43
CA SER A 124 -14.91 -7.92 9.60
C SER A 124 -15.77 -6.95 10.46
N LEU A 125 -15.40 -5.67 10.51
CA LEU A 125 -16.24 -4.63 11.14
C LEU A 125 -17.53 -4.40 10.36
N GLY A 126 -17.46 -4.40 9.01
CA GLY A 126 -18.64 -4.35 8.15
C GLY A 126 -19.60 -5.50 8.43
N GLU A 127 -19.10 -6.73 8.50
CA GLU A 127 -19.89 -7.91 8.86
C GLU A 127 -20.52 -7.80 10.25
N LYS A 128 -19.73 -7.41 11.26
CA LYS A 128 -20.16 -7.22 12.65
C LYS A 128 -21.36 -6.26 12.76
N HIS A 129 -21.35 -5.20 11.94
CA HIS A 129 -22.41 -4.19 11.91
C HIS A 129 -23.46 -4.43 10.82
N SER A 130 -23.41 -5.56 10.12
CA SER A 130 -24.33 -5.93 9.04
C SER A 130 -24.38 -4.87 7.92
N ASP A 131 -23.21 -4.25 7.63
CA ASP A 131 -23.05 -3.25 6.58
C ASP A 131 -22.60 -3.90 5.27
N ALA A 132 -23.55 -4.48 4.54
CA ALA A 132 -23.31 -5.15 3.27
C ALA A 132 -22.66 -4.23 2.21
N ALA A 133 -22.94 -2.92 2.27
CA ALA A 133 -22.34 -1.97 1.31
C ALA A 133 -20.84 -1.75 1.61
N LEU A 134 -20.43 -1.79 2.89
CA LEU A 134 -19.02 -1.69 3.26
C LEU A 134 -18.26 -2.97 2.88
N THR A 135 -18.81 -4.15 3.16
CA THR A 135 -18.16 -5.42 2.80
C THR A 135 -18.00 -5.55 1.30
N ASP A 136 -19.04 -5.28 0.51
CA ASP A 136 -19.01 -5.30 -0.97
C ASP A 136 -17.97 -4.30 -1.52
N PHE A 137 -17.91 -3.09 -0.95
CA PHE A 137 -16.92 -2.08 -1.36
C PHE A 137 -15.48 -2.56 -1.12
N ILE A 138 -15.19 -3.13 0.06
CA ILE A 138 -13.84 -3.63 0.39
C ILE A 138 -13.48 -4.84 -0.47
N GLU A 139 -14.40 -5.77 -0.69
CA GLU A 139 -14.18 -6.94 -1.56
C GLU A 139 -13.93 -6.53 -3.01
N GLY A 140 -14.74 -5.63 -3.54
CA GLY A 140 -14.69 -5.23 -4.95
C GLY A 140 -13.53 -4.32 -5.31
N GLU A 141 -13.19 -3.38 -4.43
CA GLU A 141 -12.20 -2.34 -4.75
C GLU A 141 -10.79 -2.65 -4.25
N TYR A 142 -10.62 -3.60 -3.28
CA TYR A 142 -9.32 -3.78 -2.62
C TYR A 142 -8.85 -5.23 -2.55
N LEU A 143 -9.67 -6.18 -2.07
CA LEU A 143 -9.15 -7.49 -1.67
C LEU A 143 -8.57 -8.29 -2.84
N THR A 144 -9.20 -8.22 -4.02
CA THR A 144 -8.69 -8.93 -5.21
C THR A 144 -7.36 -8.33 -5.68
N GLU A 145 -7.30 -7.00 -5.79
CA GLU A 145 -6.09 -6.29 -6.19
C GLU A 145 -4.94 -6.55 -5.21
N GLN A 146 -5.23 -6.58 -3.90
CA GLN A 146 -4.26 -6.85 -2.86
C GLN A 146 -3.68 -8.27 -2.93
N ILE A 147 -4.51 -9.27 -3.25
CA ILE A 147 -4.06 -10.66 -3.45
C ILE A 147 -3.11 -10.73 -4.66
N ASP A 148 -3.47 -10.07 -5.76
CA ASP A 148 -2.66 -10.07 -6.98
C ASP A 148 -1.33 -9.35 -6.76
N GLY A 149 -1.32 -8.19 -6.09
CA GLY A 149 -0.12 -7.43 -5.76
C GLY A 149 0.83 -8.18 -4.81
N ILE A 150 0.30 -8.82 -3.77
CA ILE A 150 1.10 -9.67 -2.87
C ILE A 150 1.72 -10.86 -3.64
N ASN A 151 0.98 -11.47 -4.55
CA ASN A 151 1.49 -12.56 -5.38
C ASN A 151 2.60 -12.07 -6.32
N GLU A 152 2.42 -10.93 -6.97
CA GLU A 152 3.43 -10.31 -7.84
C GLU A 152 4.71 -10.01 -7.07
N LEU A 153 4.63 -9.30 -5.94
CA LEU A 153 5.78 -9.00 -5.10
C LEU A 153 6.48 -10.25 -4.59
N SER A 154 5.73 -11.29 -4.22
CA SER A 154 6.30 -12.58 -3.80
C SER A 154 7.13 -13.23 -4.90
N ASN A 155 6.69 -13.12 -6.16
CA ASN A 155 7.44 -13.59 -7.31
C ASN A 155 8.73 -12.79 -7.52
N TYR A 156 8.67 -11.46 -7.42
CA TYR A 156 9.86 -10.61 -7.53
C TYR A 156 10.87 -10.89 -6.42
N VAL A 157 10.42 -11.01 -5.18
CA VAL A 157 11.28 -11.39 -4.05
C VAL A 157 11.97 -12.74 -4.30
N SER A 158 11.23 -13.73 -4.81
CA SER A 158 11.78 -15.05 -5.14
C SER A 158 12.85 -14.97 -6.23
N GLN A 159 12.61 -14.21 -7.30
CA GLN A 159 13.57 -13.99 -8.38
C GLN A 159 14.82 -13.25 -7.87
N LEU A 160 14.65 -12.21 -7.07
CA LEU A 160 15.76 -11.44 -6.51
C LEU A 160 16.62 -12.25 -5.54
N ARG A 161 16.02 -13.18 -4.78
CA ARG A 161 16.77 -14.13 -3.95
C ARG A 161 17.63 -15.08 -4.79
N LEU A 162 17.16 -15.51 -5.97
CA LEU A 162 17.95 -16.31 -6.92
C LEU A 162 19.09 -15.50 -7.55
N ILE A 163 18.86 -14.22 -7.85
CA ILE A 163 19.86 -13.31 -8.40
C ILE A 163 20.95 -13.01 -7.37
N GLY A 164 20.59 -12.87 -6.10
CA GLY A 164 21.49 -12.49 -5.02
C GLY A 164 22.07 -11.09 -5.22
N ASN A 165 23.35 -10.91 -4.86
CA ASN A 165 24.08 -9.64 -5.01
C ASN A 165 24.83 -9.52 -6.35
N ASN A 166 24.36 -10.23 -7.39
CA ASN A 166 25.01 -10.20 -8.71
C ASN A 166 24.59 -8.92 -9.47
N GLY A 167 25.52 -7.98 -9.62
CA GLY A 167 25.25 -6.70 -10.29
C GLY A 167 24.74 -6.83 -11.71
N SER A 168 25.24 -7.81 -12.49
CA SER A 168 24.73 -8.08 -13.84
C SER A 168 23.29 -8.60 -13.81
N GLY A 169 22.97 -9.48 -12.86
CA GLY A 169 21.61 -9.98 -12.67
C GLY A 169 20.64 -8.89 -12.26
N LEU A 170 21.03 -8.01 -11.34
CA LEU A 170 20.23 -6.86 -10.92
C LEU A 170 20.02 -5.85 -12.04
N TRP A 171 21.05 -5.63 -12.87
CA TRP A 171 20.93 -4.75 -14.04
C TRP A 171 19.97 -5.34 -15.10
N ILE A 172 20.04 -6.64 -15.37
CA ILE A 172 19.09 -7.34 -16.26
C ILE A 172 17.69 -7.24 -15.69
N PHE A 173 17.50 -7.57 -14.42
CA PHE A 173 16.20 -7.45 -13.73
C PHE A 173 15.60 -6.05 -13.91
N ASN A 174 16.39 -5.00 -13.65
CA ASN A 174 15.92 -3.63 -13.88
C ASN A 174 15.58 -3.36 -15.35
N LYS A 175 16.30 -3.93 -16.31
CA LYS A 175 16.02 -3.71 -17.76
C LYS A 175 14.76 -4.42 -18.24
N GLU A 176 14.51 -5.59 -17.71
CA GLU A 176 13.32 -6.41 -18.02
C GLU A 176 12.06 -5.92 -17.28
N PHE A 177 12.24 -5.01 -16.32
CA PHE A 177 11.14 -4.44 -15.53
C PHE A 177 10.38 -3.43 -16.41
N GLU A 178 9.30 -3.89 -17.02
CA GLU A 178 8.40 -3.02 -17.80
C GLU A 178 7.39 -2.36 -16.86
N VAL A 179 7.24 -1.02 -16.99
CA VAL A 179 6.30 -0.21 -16.19
C VAL A 179 5.31 0.50 -17.11
#